data_ec0d341e32ec6eaca1efcd2edadefff6
#
_entry.id   ec0d341e32ec6eaca1efcd2edadefff6
#
_cell.length_a   1.000
_cell.length_b   1.000
_cell.length_c   1.000
_cell.angle_alpha   90.00
_cell.angle_beta   90.00
_cell.angle_gamma   90.00
#
_symmetry.space_group_name_H-M   'P 1'
#
loop_
_entity.id
_entity.type
_entity.pdbx_description
1 polymer ?
#
loop_
_entity_poly.entity_id
_entity_poly.type
_entity_poly.pdbx_seq_one_letter_code
_entity_poly.pdbx_strand_id
1 'polypeptide(L)'
;SIWDMSTGGLNALGDEIVVAIVDGGCLISHSDLDDNIWVNEDEIPANGIDDDNDGYIDDINGWNAYNSNGNISSDGHGTHVAGIVGAEGNNGSMVAGVSWNVKLMTIMGSTGETSIALEAYGYVLDQRALYNETGGDEGAFVVSTNSSFGVDNANCSTGNYPLWDEAYTAMG
;
A
#
# COMPACT_ATOMS: atom_id res chain seq x y z
N SER A 1 -10.53 12.43 21.50
CA SER A 1 -10.47 11.23 20.64
C SER A 1 -9.06 11.08 20.07
N ILE A 2 -8.76 9.97 19.40
CA ILE A 2 -7.47 9.82 18.69
C ILE A 2 -7.34 10.88 17.57
N TRP A 3 -8.44 11.27 16.99
CA TRP A 3 -8.50 12.30 15.94
C TRP A 3 -8.20 13.73 16.43
N ASP A 4 -8.26 13.96 17.75
CA ASP A 4 -7.76 15.21 18.35
C ASP A 4 -6.22 15.27 18.37
N MET A 5 -5.56 14.12 18.18
CA MET A 5 -4.11 13.99 18.14
C MET A 5 -3.57 13.96 16.71
N SER A 6 -4.19 13.15 15.84
CA SER A 6 -3.84 13.03 14.43
C SER A 6 -4.97 12.41 13.62
N THR A 7 -5.08 12.82 12.37
CA THR A 7 -5.95 12.22 11.35
C THR A 7 -5.13 11.63 10.19
N GLY A 8 -3.81 11.59 10.32
CA GLY A 8 -2.88 11.32 9.22
C GLY A 8 -2.50 12.62 8.49
N GLY A 9 -2.31 12.55 7.21
CA GLY A 9 -2.01 13.70 6.35
C GLY A 9 -0.54 13.79 5.97
N LEU A 10 0.13 14.88 6.36
CA LEU A 10 1.51 15.13 5.95
C LEU A 10 2.51 14.86 7.09
N ASN A 11 3.72 14.48 6.72
CA ASN A 11 4.85 14.41 7.64
C ASN A 11 5.39 15.83 7.98
N ALA A 12 6.47 15.90 8.75
CA ALA A 12 7.06 17.20 9.15
C ALA A 12 7.74 17.96 7.97
N LEU A 13 7.99 17.30 6.86
CA LEU A 13 8.57 17.88 5.64
C LEU A 13 7.51 18.36 4.67
N GLY A 14 6.25 17.94 4.85
CA GLY A 14 5.13 18.28 3.99
C GLY A 14 4.72 17.17 3.04
N ASP A 15 5.30 15.97 3.14
CA ASP A 15 5.02 14.86 2.26
C ASP A 15 3.86 14.01 2.78
N GLU A 16 3.13 13.37 1.89
CA GLU A 16 2.00 12.52 2.21
C GLU A 16 2.41 11.27 3.02
N ILE A 17 1.69 11.01 4.11
CA ILE A 17 1.85 9.78 4.89
C ILE A 17 1.11 8.65 4.18
N VAL A 18 1.83 7.60 3.78
CA VAL A 18 1.29 6.48 3.02
C VAL A 18 1.19 5.22 3.88
N VAL A 19 0.06 4.52 3.77
CA VAL A 19 -0.14 3.17 4.33
C VAL A 19 -0.36 2.19 3.17
N ALA A 20 0.47 1.16 3.08
CA ALA A 20 0.32 0.12 2.08
C ALA A 20 -0.71 -0.92 2.53
N ILE A 21 -1.69 -1.21 1.69
CA ILE A 21 -2.73 -2.22 1.91
C ILE A 21 -2.41 -3.43 1.02
N VAL A 22 -1.82 -4.45 1.62
CA VAL A 22 -1.49 -5.70 0.93
C VAL A 22 -2.67 -6.67 1.08
N ASP A 23 -3.46 -6.82 0.03
CA ASP A 23 -4.70 -7.58 0.03
C ASP A 23 -4.99 -8.21 -1.35
N GLY A 24 -6.21 -8.67 -1.61
CA GLY A 24 -6.63 -9.22 -2.90
C GLY A 24 -6.93 -8.18 -3.98
N GLY A 25 -6.97 -6.90 -3.61
CA GLY A 25 -7.30 -5.76 -4.47
C GLY A 25 -8.08 -4.70 -3.71
N CYS A 26 -8.48 -3.63 -4.40
CA CYS A 26 -9.27 -2.55 -3.82
C CYS A 26 -10.13 -1.86 -4.88
N LEU A 27 -11.36 -1.48 -4.54
CA LEU A 27 -12.15 -0.59 -5.39
C LEU A 27 -11.62 0.86 -5.24
N ILE A 28 -10.58 1.18 -5.97
CA ILE A 28 -9.87 2.48 -5.89
C ILE A 28 -10.76 3.68 -6.27
N SER A 29 -11.86 3.46 -6.99
CA SER A 29 -12.86 4.48 -7.32
C SER A 29 -14.03 4.54 -6.34
N HIS A 30 -13.88 3.96 -5.14
CA HIS A 30 -14.92 4.00 -4.11
C HIS A 30 -15.01 5.41 -3.53
N SER A 31 -16.22 6.00 -3.55
CA SER A 31 -16.49 7.40 -3.16
C SER A 31 -16.20 7.77 -1.70
N ASP A 32 -15.67 6.89 -0.91
CA ASP A 32 -15.23 7.08 0.46
C ASP A 32 -13.72 6.80 0.62
N LEU A 33 -13.03 6.56 -0.52
CA LEU A 33 -11.61 6.21 -0.59
C LEU A 33 -10.85 6.97 -1.67
N ASP A 34 -11.53 7.40 -2.75
CA ASP A 34 -10.88 7.84 -4.00
C ASP A 34 -9.95 9.03 -3.82
N ASP A 35 -10.28 9.99 -2.95
CA ASP A 35 -9.37 11.11 -2.62
C ASP A 35 -8.17 10.67 -1.74
N ASN A 36 -8.26 9.51 -1.08
CA ASN A 36 -7.20 8.96 -0.24
C ASN A 36 -6.38 7.86 -0.92
N ILE A 37 -6.69 7.46 -2.13
CA ILE A 37 -5.83 6.54 -2.88
C ILE A 37 -4.51 7.23 -3.23
N TRP A 38 -3.39 6.55 -2.96
CA TRP A 38 -2.08 7.02 -3.36
C TRP A 38 -1.93 7.00 -4.88
N VAL A 39 -1.25 7.98 -5.41
CA VAL A 39 -0.95 8.09 -6.84
C VAL A 39 0.55 8.27 -7.03
N ASN A 40 1.16 7.43 -7.85
CA ASN A 40 2.49 7.68 -8.39
C ASN A 40 2.36 8.75 -9.49
N GLU A 41 2.78 9.97 -9.17
CA GLU A 41 2.64 11.11 -10.09
C GLU A 41 3.73 11.13 -11.17
N ASP A 42 4.78 10.31 -11.02
CA ASP A 42 5.89 10.19 -11.96
C ASP A 42 5.60 9.18 -13.08
N GLU A 43 4.49 8.40 -12.95
CA GLU A 43 4.01 7.46 -13.96
C GLU A 43 2.92 8.04 -14.87
N ILE A 44 2.97 7.71 -16.16
CA ILE A 44 1.94 8.07 -17.15
C ILE A 44 0.99 6.89 -17.35
N PRO A 45 -0.29 7.02 -16.94
CA PRO A 45 -1.21 5.89 -16.93
C PRO A 45 -1.36 5.16 -18.26
N ALA A 46 -1.27 3.82 -18.21
CA ALA A 46 -1.60 2.90 -19.30
C ALA A 46 -0.80 3.12 -20.60
N ASN A 47 0.44 3.59 -20.48
CA ASN A 47 1.33 3.74 -21.63
C ASN A 47 2.24 2.51 -21.86
N GLY A 48 2.33 1.60 -20.86
CA GLY A 48 3.14 0.38 -20.90
C GLY A 48 4.64 0.64 -20.77
N ILE A 49 5.02 1.78 -20.21
CA ILE A 49 6.40 2.20 -19.97
C ILE A 49 6.56 2.43 -18.47
N ASP A 50 7.69 2.11 -17.92
CA ASP A 50 8.18 2.51 -16.62
C ASP A 50 8.79 3.91 -16.81
N ASP A 51 8.01 4.97 -16.48
CA ASP A 51 8.37 6.35 -16.83
C ASP A 51 9.34 6.94 -15.79
N ASP A 52 9.30 6.50 -14.54
CA ASP A 52 10.20 6.94 -13.46
C ASP A 52 11.43 6.01 -13.29
N ASN A 53 11.47 4.90 -14.04
CA ASN A 53 12.54 3.89 -14.03
C ASN A 53 12.79 3.23 -12.66
N ASP A 54 11.76 3.07 -11.87
CA ASP A 54 11.80 2.40 -10.58
C ASP A 54 11.72 0.86 -10.68
N GLY A 55 11.40 0.34 -11.87
CA GLY A 55 11.31 -1.08 -12.21
C GLY A 55 9.86 -1.60 -12.25
N TYR A 56 8.87 -0.75 -12.07
CA TYR A 56 7.45 -1.10 -12.04
C TYR A 56 6.69 -0.32 -13.12
N ILE A 57 6.03 -1.02 -14.04
CA ILE A 57 5.35 -0.42 -15.20
C ILE A 57 3.91 -0.05 -14.84
N ASP A 58 3.49 1.19 -15.12
CA ASP A 58 2.13 1.70 -14.92
C ASP A 58 1.60 1.49 -13.48
N ASP A 59 2.44 1.63 -12.46
CA ASP A 59 2.10 1.37 -11.04
C ASP A 59 1.39 2.55 -10.33
N ILE A 60 0.55 3.25 -11.07
CA ILE A 60 -0.14 4.50 -10.68
C ILE A 60 -0.76 4.50 -9.27
N ASN A 61 -1.37 3.39 -8.84
CA ASN A 61 -2.02 3.31 -7.54
C ASN A 61 -1.46 2.18 -6.65
N GLY A 62 -0.32 1.63 -7.05
CA GLY A 62 0.33 0.50 -6.41
C GLY A 62 0.56 -0.67 -7.36
N TRP A 63 0.77 -1.87 -6.83
CA TRP A 63 1.29 -3.01 -7.58
C TRP A 63 0.44 -4.27 -7.46
N ASN A 64 0.34 -5.01 -8.56
CA ASN A 64 -0.29 -6.32 -8.63
C ASN A 64 0.77 -7.41 -8.76
N ALA A 65 1.21 -7.96 -7.63
CA ALA A 65 2.22 -9.01 -7.57
C ALA A 65 1.76 -10.37 -8.13
N TYR A 66 0.45 -10.58 -8.36
CA TYR A 66 0.00 -11.80 -9.04
C TYR A 66 0.34 -11.80 -10.54
N ASN A 67 0.41 -10.62 -11.14
CA ASN A 67 0.57 -10.45 -12.58
C ASN A 67 1.77 -9.56 -12.94
N SER A 68 2.55 -9.09 -11.97
CA SER A 68 3.68 -8.17 -12.11
C SER A 68 3.33 -6.98 -13.02
N ASN A 69 2.33 -6.20 -12.61
CA ASN A 69 1.89 -4.98 -13.30
C ASN A 69 1.09 -4.06 -12.38
N GLY A 70 0.86 -2.80 -12.80
CA GLY A 70 0.12 -1.79 -12.04
C GLY A 70 -1.41 -1.92 -12.05
N ASN A 71 -2.00 -2.99 -12.62
CA ASN A 71 -3.45 -3.13 -12.71
C ASN A 71 -4.06 -3.59 -11.38
N ILE A 72 -4.70 -2.69 -10.67
CA ILE A 72 -5.42 -3.00 -9.43
C ILE A 72 -6.88 -3.37 -9.75
N SER A 73 -7.27 -4.58 -9.40
CA SER A 73 -8.67 -5.02 -9.51
C SER A 73 -9.42 -4.80 -8.19
N SER A 74 -10.74 -4.65 -8.30
CA SER A 74 -11.59 -4.51 -7.12
C SER A 74 -11.70 -5.82 -6.35
N ASP A 75 -11.53 -5.74 -5.03
CA ASP A 75 -11.84 -6.80 -4.07
C ASP A 75 -12.65 -6.24 -2.89
N GLY A 76 -13.68 -6.95 -2.47
CA GLY A 76 -14.56 -6.49 -1.39
C GLY A 76 -13.87 -6.52 -0.01
N HIS A 77 -12.98 -7.48 0.24
CA HIS A 77 -12.24 -7.59 1.48
C HIS A 77 -11.21 -6.47 1.58
N GLY A 78 -10.35 -6.31 0.59
CA GLY A 78 -9.33 -5.27 0.58
C GLY A 78 -9.91 -3.85 0.56
N THR A 79 -11.06 -3.63 -0.14
CA THR A 79 -11.78 -2.35 -0.07
C THR A 79 -12.27 -2.04 1.35
N HIS A 80 -12.80 -3.03 2.06
CA HIS A 80 -13.23 -2.86 3.46
C HIS A 80 -12.04 -2.60 4.39
N VAL A 81 -10.94 -3.32 4.23
CA VAL A 81 -9.71 -3.12 4.99
C VAL A 81 -9.16 -1.71 4.76
N ALA A 82 -9.07 -1.27 3.51
CA ALA A 82 -8.68 0.10 3.14
C ALA A 82 -9.57 1.15 3.83
N GLY A 83 -10.89 0.92 3.84
CA GLY A 83 -11.85 1.79 4.52
C GLY A 83 -11.65 1.90 6.03
N ILE A 84 -11.31 0.79 6.70
CA ILE A 84 -10.99 0.81 8.14
C ILE A 84 -9.73 1.66 8.40
N VAL A 85 -8.74 1.57 7.55
CA VAL A 85 -7.49 2.33 7.68
C VAL A 85 -7.70 3.81 7.38
N GLY A 86 -8.25 4.15 6.23
CA GLY A 86 -8.22 5.49 5.70
C GLY A 86 -9.44 5.91 4.87
N ALA A 87 -10.68 5.46 5.21
CA ALA A 87 -11.85 6.08 4.61
C ALA A 87 -11.90 7.56 4.97
N GLU A 88 -12.32 8.38 4.01
CA GLU A 88 -12.35 9.83 4.11
C GLU A 88 -13.22 10.32 5.26
N GLY A 89 -12.71 11.28 6.01
CA GLY A 89 -13.47 11.90 7.10
C GLY A 89 -14.14 13.19 6.68
N ASN A 90 -15.28 13.50 7.32
CA ASN A 90 -16.04 14.74 7.11
C ASN A 90 -16.61 14.98 5.70
N ASN A 91 -16.64 13.95 4.85
CA ASN A 91 -17.21 13.99 3.50
C ASN A 91 -18.76 13.82 3.50
N GLY A 92 -19.35 13.52 4.66
CA GLY A 92 -20.80 13.29 4.80
C GLY A 92 -21.27 11.95 4.22
N SER A 93 -20.35 11.04 3.92
CA SER A 93 -20.59 9.73 3.35
C SER A 93 -20.24 8.63 4.37
N MET A 94 -20.70 7.45 4.15
CA MET A 94 -20.52 6.15 4.82
C MET A 94 -19.77 6.14 6.17
N VAL A 95 -18.43 6.02 6.17
CA VAL A 95 -17.62 5.83 7.40
C VAL A 95 -16.39 6.74 7.39
N ALA A 96 -15.70 6.82 8.52
CA ALA A 96 -14.39 7.45 8.61
C ALA A 96 -13.35 6.41 9.03
N GLY A 97 -12.22 6.38 8.37
CA GLY A 97 -11.10 5.53 8.72
C GLY A 97 -10.41 5.96 10.02
N VAL A 98 -9.54 5.12 10.55
CA VAL A 98 -8.75 5.44 11.74
C VAL A 98 -7.87 6.67 11.50
N SER A 99 -7.30 6.79 10.30
CA SER A 99 -6.46 7.91 9.86
C SER A 99 -6.97 8.43 8.52
N TRP A 100 -8.03 9.20 8.53
CA TRP A 100 -8.81 9.58 7.35
C TRP A 100 -8.14 10.54 6.35
N ASN A 101 -6.91 10.97 6.61
CA ASN A 101 -6.12 11.82 5.72
C ASN A 101 -4.81 11.12 5.24
N VAL A 102 -4.61 9.82 5.52
CA VAL A 102 -3.47 9.09 4.95
C VAL A 102 -3.74 8.72 3.51
N LYS A 103 -2.68 8.49 2.74
CA LYS A 103 -2.79 7.88 1.42
C LYS A 103 -2.73 6.36 1.53
N LEU A 104 -3.51 5.70 0.70
CA LEU A 104 -3.66 4.24 0.65
C LEU A 104 -3.01 3.71 -0.63
N MET A 105 -1.82 3.14 -0.50
CA MET A 105 -1.14 2.44 -1.58
C MET A 105 -1.69 1.02 -1.68
N THR A 106 -2.24 0.63 -2.83
CA THR A 106 -2.94 -0.64 -2.99
C THR A 106 -2.05 -1.71 -3.61
N ILE A 107 -1.83 -2.81 -2.87
CA ILE A 107 -0.97 -3.90 -3.30
C ILE A 107 -1.76 -5.20 -3.37
N MET A 108 -1.76 -5.84 -4.53
CA MET A 108 -2.38 -7.16 -4.72
C MET A 108 -1.35 -8.26 -4.48
N GLY A 109 -1.50 -9.01 -3.37
CA GLY A 109 -0.51 -10.03 -2.99
C GLY A 109 -0.93 -10.88 -1.78
N SER A 110 -2.22 -10.93 -1.44
CA SER A 110 -2.75 -11.69 -0.29
C SER A 110 -2.79 -13.20 -0.56
N THR A 111 -1.64 -13.85 -0.44
CA THR A 111 -1.49 -15.28 -0.76
C THR A 111 -0.54 -16.00 0.19
N GLY A 112 -0.68 -17.33 0.27
CA GLY A 112 0.32 -18.20 0.91
C GLY A 112 1.51 -18.52 0.00
N GLU A 113 1.54 -18.06 -1.24
CA GLU A 113 2.67 -18.25 -2.15
C GLU A 113 3.77 -17.22 -1.83
N THR A 114 4.89 -17.74 -1.30
CA THR A 114 5.98 -16.89 -0.79
C THR A 114 6.53 -15.94 -1.85
N SER A 115 6.67 -16.34 -3.11
CA SER A 115 7.21 -15.50 -4.18
C SER A 115 6.34 -14.26 -4.43
N ILE A 116 5.02 -14.43 -4.50
CA ILE A 116 4.06 -13.34 -4.73
C ILE A 116 4.03 -12.39 -3.53
N ALA A 117 3.97 -12.95 -2.32
CA ALA A 117 3.98 -12.12 -1.11
C ALA A 117 5.29 -11.33 -0.97
N LEU A 118 6.44 -11.93 -1.30
CA LEU A 118 7.73 -11.23 -1.30
C LEU A 118 7.80 -10.15 -2.37
N GLU A 119 7.24 -10.36 -3.55
CA GLU A 119 7.12 -9.32 -4.59
C GLU A 119 6.26 -8.16 -4.09
N ALA A 120 5.11 -8.45 -3.46
CA ALA A 120 4.24 -7.42 -2.88
C ALA A 120 4.95 -6.57 -1.82
N TYR A 121 5.69 -7.20 -0.90
CA TYR A 121 6.47 -6.48 0.12
C TYR A 121 7.70 -5.80 -0.46
N GLY A 122 8.34 -6.39 -1.48
CA GLY A 122 9.46 -5.81 -2.21
C GLY A 122 9.09 -4.46 -2.80
N TYR A 123 7.97 -4.39 -3.52
CA TYR A 123 7.45 -3.13 -4.05
C TYR A 123 7.32 -2.04 -2.97
N VAL A 124 6.72 -2.36 -1.83
CA VAL A 124 6.55 -1.39 -0.73
C VAL A 124 7.89 -0.90 -0.18
N LEU A 125 8.87 -1.80 -0.07
CA LEU A 125 10.23 -1.47 0.39
C LEU A 125 10.96 -0.59 -0.63
N ASP A 126 10.84 -0.91 -1.93
CA ASP A 126 11.49 -0.17 -3.01
C ASP A 126 10.93 1.25 -3.09
N GLN A 127 9.61 1.44 -3.02
CA GLN A 127 8.98 2.76 -2.97
C GLN A 127 9.44 3.58 -1.76
N ARG A 128 9.56 2.95 -0.60
CA ARG A 128 10.08 3.63 0.59
C ARG A 128 11.58 3.92 0.51
N ALA A 129 12.38 3.03 -0.09
CA ALA A 129 13.81 3.24 -0.29
C ALA A 129 14.04 4.40 -1.27
N LEU A 130 13.32 4.42 -2.37
CA LEU A 130 13.37 5.48 -3.38
C LEU A 130 13.05 6.85 -2.75
N TYR A 131 11.98 6.95 -1.96
CA TYR A 131 11.68 8.16 -1.19
C TYR A 131 12.85 8.62 -0.32
N ASN A 132 13.48 7.69 0.40
CA ASN A 132 14.61 8.04 1.27
C ASN A 132 15.86 8.47 0.48
N GLU A 133 16.13 7.86 -0.67
CA GLU A 133 17.29 8.13 -1.52
C GLU A 133 17.16 9.46 -2.27
N THR A 134 15.96 9.80 -2.71
CA THR A 134 15.67 11.05 -3.45
C THR A 134 15.36 12.23 -2.52
N GLY A 135 15.15 11.97 -1.23
CA GLY A 135 14.74 12.99 -0.26
C GLY A 135 13.28 13.41 -0.42
N GLY A 136 12.47 12.53 -1.00
CA GLY A 136 11.04 12.73 -1.21
C GLY A 136 10.64 13.21 -2.60
N ASP A 137 11.61 13.35 -3.51
CA ASP A 137 11.32 13.75 -4.90
C ASP A 137 10.64 12.63 -5.69
N GLU A 138 10.91 11.35 -5.35
CA GLU A 138 10.33 10.15 -5.98
C GLU A 138 9.96 9.12 -4.90
N GLY A 139 9.13 8.13 -5.27
CA GLY A 139 8.68 7.06 -4.38
C GLY A 139 7.62 7.50 -3.37
N ALA A 140 7.52 6.81 -2.23
CA ALA A 140 6.44 7.05 -1.26
C ALA A 140 6.90 7.00 0.21
N PHE A 141 6.43 7.95 1.03
CA PHE A 141 6.66 7.92 2.48
C PHE A 141 5.77 6.88 3.15
N VAL A 142 5.99 5.60 2.83
CA VAL A 142 5.27 4.49 3.45
C VAL A 142 5.71 4.33 4.90
N VAL A 143 4.78 4.41 5.83
CA VAL A 143 5.04 4.32 7.28
C VAL A 143 4.55 3.01 7.90
N SER A 144 3.66 2.31 7.22
CA SER A 144 3.09 1.04 7.71
C SER A 144 2.54 0.21 6.56
N THR A 145 2.53 -1.10 6.75
CA THR A 145 1.79 -2.04 5.90
C THR A 145 0.66 -2.67 6.68
N ASN A 146 -0.48 -2.89 6.04
CA ASN A 146 -1.55 -3.73 6.56
C ASN A 146 -1.72 -4.96 5.68
N SER A 147 -1.57 -6.15 6.27
CA SER A 147 -1.72 -7.44 5.60
C SER A 147 -2.78 -8.26 6.31
N SER A 148 -4.02 -8.21 5.80
CA SER A 148 -5.17 -8.88 6.42
C SER A 148 -5.37 -10.29 5.87
N PHE A 149 -4.30 -11.06 5.75
CA PHE A 149 -4.31 -12.46 5.31
C PHE A 149 -3.29 -13.28 6.08
N GLY A 150 -3.30 -14.60 5.88
CA GLY A 150 -2.35 -15.51 6.51
C GLY A 150 -2.46 -16.92 5.94
N VAL A 151 -1.61 -17.81 6.41
CA VAL A 151 -1.59 -19.23 6.05
C VAL A 151 -2.18 -20.06 7.19
N ASP A 152 -3.26 -20.77 6.92
CA ASP A 152 -3.91 -21.62 7.92
C ASP A 152 -2.96 -22.68 8.45
N ASN A 153 -2.96 -22.87 9.79
CA ASN A 153 -2.11 -23.82 10.50
C ASN A 153 -0.60 -23.62 10.30
N ALA A 154 -0.16 -22.42 9.92
CA ALA A 154 1.26 -22.11 9.82
C ALA A 154 1.95 -22.29 11.18
N ASN A 155 3.10 -22.97 11.17
CA ASN A 155 3.94 -23.07 12.35
C ASN A 155 4.90 -21.88 12.39
N CYS A 156 4.53 -20.83 13.15
CA CYS A 156 5.30 -19.59 13.28
C CYS A 156 6.55 -19.70 14.18
N SER A 157 7.11 -20.91 14.38
CA SER A 157 8.38 -21.04 15.08
C SER A 157 9.50 -20.45 14.22
N THR A 158 10.42 -19.74 14.87
CA THR A 158 11.56 -19.08 14.20
C THR A 158 12.28 -20.01 13.23
N GLY A 159 12.51 -19.53 12.01
CA GLY A 159 13.22 -20.23 10.94
C GLY A 159 12.41 -21.19 10.10
N ASN A 160 11.10 -21.36 10.35
CA ASN A 160 10.26 -22.16 9.46
C ASN A 160 9.92 -21.45 8.15
N TYR A 161 9.94 -20.12 8.16
CA TYR A 161 9.63 -19.26 7.00
C TYR A 161 10.71 -18.18 6.83
N PRO A 162 11.98 -18.54 6.54
CA PRO A 162 13.12 -17.62 6.60
C PRO A 162 12.96 -16.41 5.66
N LEU A 163 12.40 -16.60 4.48
CA LEU A 163 12.18 -15.49 3.53
C LEU A 163 11.11 -14.50 4.00
N TRP A 164 10.08 -15.00 4.69
CA TRP A 164 9.07 -14.12 5.32
C TRP A 164 9.68 -13.37 6.52
N ASP A 165 10.49 -14.08 7.33
CA ASP A 165 11.19 -13.48 8.47
C ASP A 165 12.14 -12.36 8.00
N GLU A 166 12.84 -12.56 6.88
CA GLU A 166 13.70 -11.55 6.23
C GLU A 166 12.90 -10.35 5.74
N ALA A 167 11.80 -10.57 5.02
CA ALA A 167 10.94 -9.49 4.52
C ALA A 167 10.37 -8.65 5.66
N TYR A 168 9.81 -9.27 6.70
CA TYR A 168 9.29 -8.55 7.87
C TYR A 168 10.40 -7.80 8.63
N THR A 169 11.61 -8.36 8.69
CA THR A 169 12.74 -7.66 9.32
C THR A 169 13.18 -6.44 8.52
N ALA A 170 13.07 -6.49 7.19
CA ALA A 170 13.39 -5.37 6.32
C ALA A 170 12.35 -4.24 6.40
N MET A 171 11.10 -4.60 6.63
CA MET A 171 10.01 -3.62 6.80
C MET A 171 10.00 -2.93 8.17
N GLY A 172 10.76 -3.40 9.16
CA GLY A 172 10.85 -2.86 10.52
C GLY A 172 10.17 -3.70 11.56
#